data_ef289ae5b7863d0a7b7e74f1d2bd6c6f
#
_entry.id   ef289ae5b7863d0a7b7e74f1d2bd6c6f
#
_cell.length_a   1.000
_cell.length_b   1.000
_cell.length_c   1.000
_cell.angle_alpha   90.00
_cell.angle_beta   90.00
_cell.angle_gamma   90.00
#
_symmetry.space_group_name_H-M   'P 1'
#
loop_
_entity.id
_entity.type
_entity.pdbx_description
1 polymer ?
#
loop_
_entity_poly.entity_id
_entity_poly.type
_entity_poly.pdbx_seq_one_letter_code
_entity_poly.pdbx_strand_id
1 'polypeptide(L)'
;MVQELLDGSDLAGRVGLTVLLLTTSDEGWPQVAMLSVGELLAVDERRLRLALWPGSGTTVNLSRGRQATLMLVVGAETYYVRVRTRRLPDLALSHGARACFETEVEDVLLDEVPYATVTSGIDFRLNDPGRALPAWEEAVGALGAIGR
;
A
#
# COMPACT_ATOMS: atom_id res chain seq x y z
N MET A 1 7.99 5.45 12.11
CA MET A 1 6.88 6.36 11.76
C MET A 1 5.98 5.80 10.68
N VAL A 2 6.47 5.54 9.47
CA VAL A 2 5.65 4.92 8.41
C VAL A 2 5.17 3.53 8.81
N GLN A 3 6.02 2.74 9.43
CA GLN A 3 5.65 1.43 9.96
C GLN A 3 4.48 1.51 10.95
N GLU A 4 4.50 2.46 11.85
CA GLU A 4 3.45 2.63 12.86
C GLU A 4 2.09 2.99 12.22
N LEU A 5 2.10 3.74 11.13
CA LEU A 5 0.88 4.10 10.40
C LEU A 5 0.29 2.93 9.61
N LEU A 6 1.12 1.99 9.22
CA LEU A 6 0.77 0.88 8.34
C LEU A 6 0.85 -0.47 9.05
N ASP A 7 0.83 -0.48 10.37
CA ASP A 7 0.97 -1.70 11.20
C ASP A 7 -0.31 -2.52 11.33
N GLY A 8 -1.38 -2.10 10.70
CA GLY A 8 -2.67 -2.79 10.73
C GLY A 8 -3.54 -2.44 11.93
N SER A 9 -3.07 -1.58 12.84
CA SER A 9 -3.87 -1.11 13.96
C SER A 9 -4.71 0.11 13.58
N ASP A 10 -5.81 0.33 14.30
CA ASP A 10 -6.67 1.51 14.16
C ASP A 10 -7.03 1.84 12.69
N LEU A 11 -7.49 0.86 11.96
CA LEU A 11 -7.88 1.07 10.55
C LEU A 11 -8.98 2.13 10.42
N ALA A 12 -9.94 2.14 11.33
CA ALA A 12 -11.03 3.13 11.33
C ALA A 12 -10.51 4.56 11.51
N GLY A 13 -9.50 4.76 12.36
CA GLY A 13 -8.89 6.08 12.60
C GLY A 13 -7.96 6.53 11.47
N ARG A 14 -7.61 5.63 10.57
CA ARG A 14 -6.70 5.89 9.45
C ARG A 14 -7.38 5.86 8.08
N VAL A 15 -8.70 5.90 8.06
CA VAL A 15 -9.47 6.10 6.84
C VAL A 15 -9.07 7.44 6.23
N GLY A 16 -8.82 7.43 4.91
CA GLY A 16 -8.38 8.63 4.19
C GLY A 16 -6.89 8.68 3.94
N LEU A 17 -6.06 8.04 4.77
CA LEU A 17 -4.64 7.91 4.46
C LEU A 17 -4.47 7.16 3.15
N THR A 18 -3.84 7.81 2.18
CA THR A 18 -3.67 7.28 0.83
C THR A 18 -2.20 7.05 0.54
N VAL A 19 -1.87 5.83 0.14
CA VAL A 19 -0.56 5.47 -0.35
C VAL A 19 -0.65 5.29 -1.86
N LEU A 20 0.12 6.06 -2.62
CA LEU A 20 0.22 5.88 -4.06
C LEU A 20 1.24 4.78 -4.35
N LEU A 21 0.84 3.82 -5.17
CA LEU A 21 1.73 2.75 -5.64
C LEU A 21 1.98 2.98 -7.13
N LEU A 22 3.24 3.25 -7.47
CA LEU A 22 3.66 3.55 -8.83
C LEU A 22 4.40 2.34 -9.39
N THR A 23 3.92 1.88 -10.54
CA THR A 23 4.50 0.76 -11.28
C THR A 23 4.68 1.16 -12.74
N THR A 24 5.38 0.35 -13.51
CA THR A 24 5.62 0.61 -14.94
C THR A 24 5.05 -0.55 -15.75
N SER A 25 4.26 -0.23 -16.78
CA SER A 25 3.74 -1.22 -17.72
C SER A 25 4.82 -1.72 -18.69
N ASP A 26 4.54 -2.82 -19.39
CA ASP A 26 5.42 -3.34 -20.45
C ASP A 26 5.75 -2.31 -21.53
N GLU A 27 4.79 -1.42 -21.80
CA GLU A 27 4.95 -0.35 -22.79
C GLU A 27 5.73 0.86 -22.25
N GLY A 28 6.14 0.81 -20.98
CA GLY A 28 6.89 1.89 -20.33
C GLY A 28 6.02 2.98 -19.70
N TRP A 29 4.70 2.81 -19.65
CA TRP A 29 3.82 3.79 -19.03
C TRP A 29 3.86 3.67 -17.50
N PRO A 30 4.11 4.77 -16.78
CA PRO A 30 3.87 4.79 -15.35
C PRO A 30 2.39 4.59 -15.05
N GLN A 31 2.11 3.73 -14.08
CA GLN A 31 0.75 3.48 -13.61
C GLN A 31 0.67 3.77 -12.13
N VAL A 32 -0.42 4.37 -11.70
CA VAL A 32 -0.64 4.75 -10.30
C VAL A 32 -1.87 4.02 -9.77
N ALA A 33 -1.71 3.41 -8.62
CA ALA A 33 -2.82 2.89 -7.82
C ALA A 33 -2.88 3.64 -6.49
N MET A 34 -4.09 3.93 -6.02
CA MET A 34 -4.30 4.52 -4.71
C MET A 34 -4.68 3.41 -3.74
N LEU A 35 -3.86 3.22 -2.72
CA LEU A 35 -4.06 2.20 -1.69
C LEU A 35 -4.50 2.85 -0.38
N SER A 36 -5.38 2.15 0.31
CA SER A 36 -5.78 2.46 1.68
C SER A 36 -4.97 1.64 2.69
N VAL A 37 -5.12 1.95 3.97
CA VAL A 37 -4.56 1.12 5.06
C VAL A 37 -5.17 -0.29 5.12
N GLY A 38 -6.24 -0.56 4.39
CA GLY A 38 -6.83 -1.89 4.27
C GLY A 38 -6.20 -2.79 3.21
N GLU A 39 -5.24 -2.29 2.45
CA GLU A 39 -4.64 -3.01 1.32
C GLU A 39 -3.15 -3.27 1.50
N LEU A 40 -2.56 -2.76 2.57
CA LEU A 40 -1.15 -2.96 2.83
C LEU A 40 -0.85 -3.05 4.33
N LEU A 41 0.23 -3.74 4.66
CA LEU A 41 0.67 -3.96 6.03
C LEU A 41 2.19 -3.86 6.11
N ALA A 42 2.69 -3.00 6.98
CA ALA A 42 4.11 -3.00 7.33
C ALA A 42 4.37 -4.11 8.37
N VAL A 43 5.10 -5.13 7.95
CA VAL A 43 5.44 -6.27 8.81
C VAL A 43 6.57 -5.90 9.76
N ASP A 44 7.50 -5.11 9.27
CA ASP A 44 8.62 -4.55 10.03
C ASP A 44 9.11 -3.26 9.32
N GLU A 45 10.24 -2.74 9.76
CA GLU A 45 10.80 -1.50 9.20
C GLU A 45 11.22 -1.58 7.73
N ARG A 46 11.38 -2.79 7.18
CA ARG A 46 11.89 -3.02 5.83
C ARG A 46 10.94 -3.75 4.91
N ARG A 47 9.90 -4.39 5.44
CA ARG A 47 9.00 -5.23 4.66
C ARG A 47 7.55 -4.78 4.79
N LEU A 48 6.91 -4.65 3.63
CA LEU A 48 5.48 -4.44 3.54
C LEU A 48 4.84 -5.57 2.73
N ARG A 49 3.59 -5.87 3.04
CA ARG A 49 2.79 -6.81 2.25
C ARG A 49 1.58 -6.09 1.67
N LEU A 50 1.26 -6.45 0.43
CA LEU A 50 0.19 -5.82 -0.33
C LEU A 50 -0.86 -6.85 -0.70
N ALA A 51 -2.14 -6.46 -0.60
CA ALA A 51 -3.28 -7.22 -1.08
C ALA A 51 -3.98 -6.42 -2.17
N LEU A 52 -3.88 -6.86 -3.41
CA LEU A 52 -4.32 -6.13 -4.59
C LEU A 52 -5.38 -6.91 -5.38
N TRP A 53 -6.15 -6.19 -6.18
CA TRP A 53 -7.10 -6.83 -7.10
C TRP A 53 -6.35 -7.72 -8.10
N PRO A 54 -6.74 -9.00 -8.26
CA PRO A 54 -5.97 -9.96 -9.04
C PRO A 54 -5.77 -9.59 -10.51
N GLY A 55 -6.74 -8.93 -11.10
CA GLY A 55 -6.72 -8.57 -12.53
C GLY A 55 -6.29 -7.14 -12.83
N SER A 56 -5.87 -6.38 -11.83
CA SER A 56 -5.50 -4.98 -12.05
C SER A 56 -4.19 -4.85 -12.83
N GLY A 57 -4.04 -3.74 -13.54
CA GLY A 57 -2.79 -3.42 -14.23
C GLY A 57 -1.60 -3.34 -13.29
N THR A 58 -1.81 -2.85 -12.07
CA THR A 58 -0.79 -2.81 -11.03
C THR A 58 -0.31 -4.23 -10.67
N THR A 59 -1.24 -5.16 -10.47
CA THR A 59 -0.89 -6.57 -10.20
C THR A 59 -0.09 -7.16 -11.35
N VAL A 60 -0.48 -6.91 -12.59
CA VAL A 60 0.24 -7.37 -13.78
C VAL A 60 1.66 -6.79 -13.80
N ASN A 61 1.80 -5.50 -13.56
CA ASN A 61 3.10 -4.82 -13.57
C ASN A 61 4.04 -5.37 -12.48
N LEU A 62 3.54 -5.55 -11.26
CA LEU A 62 4.32 -6.09 -10.15
C LEU A 62 4.73 -7.55 -10.39
N SER A 63 3.89 -8.34 -11.04
CA SER A 63 4.20 -9.73 -11.37
C SER A 63 5.35 -9.86 -12.38
N ARG A 64 5.62 -8.80 -13.15
CA ARG A 64 6.69 -8.76 -14.16
C ARG A 64 7.93 -8.01 -13.70
N GLY A 65 7.74 -6.79 -13.16
CA GLY A 65 8.81 -5.82 -12.99
C GLY A 65 9.58 -5.90 -11.68
N ARG A 66 9.03 -6.46 -10.63
CA ARG A 66 9.65 -6.60 -9.30
C ARG A 66 10.05 -5.29 -8.61
N GLN A 67 9.74 -4.15 -9.19
CA GLN A 67 10.07 -2.84 -8.62
C GLN A 67 8.84 -1.96 -8.60
N ALA A 68 8.75 -1.15 -7.54
CA ALA A 68 7.71 -0.15 -7.41
C ALA A 68 8.21 1.00 -6.53
N THR A 69 7.47 2.10 -6.59
CA THR A 69 7.64 3.21 -5.66
C THR A 69 6.33 3.44 -4.94
N LEU A 70 6.39 3.53 -3.63
CA LEU A 70 5.28 3.99 -2.80
C LEU A 70 5.48 5.46 -2.49
N MET A 71 4.43 6.25 -2.59
CA MET A 71 4.44 7.65 -2.20
C MET A 71 3.35 7.90 -1.16
N LEU A 72 3.73 8.55 -0.06
CA LEU A 72 2.75 8.93 0.97
C LEU A 72 3.15 10.26 1.59
N VAL A 73 2.14 10.98 2.06
CA VAL A 73 2.30 12.22 2.79
C VAL A 73 1.90 11.97 4.24
N VAL A 74 2.81 12.26 5.16
CA VAL A 74 2.60 12.10 6.60
C VAL A 74 2.87 13.45 7.26
N GLY A 75 1.80 14.11 7.71
CA GLY A 75 1.92 15.50 8.18
C GLY A 75 2.36 16.42 7.05
N ALA A 76 3.48 17.09 7.22
CA ALA A 76 4.09 17.98 6.21
C ALA A 76 5.18 17.27 5.39
N GLU A 77 5.41 16.00 5.61
CA GLU A 77 6.50 15.25 4.99
C GLU A 77 5.99 14.35 3.86
N THR A 78 6.65 14.40 2.72
CA THR A 78 6.37 13.53 1.58
C THR A 78 7.49 12.51 1.44
N TYR A 79 7.12 11.22 1.44
CA TYR A 79 8.05 10.12 1.32
C TYR A 79 7.87 9.38 0.01
N TYR A 80 8.98 9.06 -0.64
CA TYR A 80 9.03 8.11 -1.74
C TYR A 80 9.81 6.88 -1.26
N VAL A 81 9.14 5.74 -1.26
CA VAL A 81 9.73 4.48 -0.79
C VAL A 81 9.90 3.55 -1.98
N ARG A 82 11.14 3.31 -2.37
CA ARG A 82 11.46 2.36 -3.44
C ARG A 82 11.53 0.96 -2.86
N VAL A 83 10.85 0.03 -3.51
CA VAL A 83 10.73 -1.34 -3.03
C VAL A 83 11.01 -2.34 -4.14
N ARG A 84 11.50 -3.51 -3.76
CA ARG A 84 11.49 -4.73 -4.57
C ARG A 84 10.34 -5.61 -4.12
N THR A 85 9.67 -6.20 -5.08
CA THR A 85 8.48 -7.00 -4.81
C THR A 85 8.69 -8.45 -5.23
N ARG A 86 8.02 -9.35 -4.53
CA ARG A 86 7.86 -10.74 -4.94
C ARG A 86 6.42 -11.18 -4.74
N ARG A 87 5.92 -11.98 -5.66
CA ARG A 87 4.58 -12.53 -5.55
C ARG A 87 4.53 -13.61 -4.47
N LEU A 88 3.50 -13.54 -3.63
CA LEU A 88 3.14 -14.59 -2.70
C LEU A 88 1.86 -15.29 -3.20
N PRO A 89 1.50 -16.47 -2.64
CA PRO A 89 0.21 -17.08 -2.94
C PRO A 89 -0.95 -16.11 -2.70
N ASP A 90 -1.97 -16.19 -3.56
CA ASP A 90 -3.16 -15.35 -3.45
C ASP A 90 -3.85 -15.57 -2.09
N LEU A 91 -4.43 -14.49 -1.56
CA LEU A 91 -5.24 -14.56 -0.36
C LEU A 91 -6.68 -14.94 -0.72
N ALA A 92 -7.21 -15.94 -0.04
CA ALA A 92 -8.62 -16.31 -0.14
C ALA A 92 -9.39 -15.59 0.98
N LEU A 93 -10.07 -14.50 0.62
CA LEU A 93 -10.86 -13.70 1.55
C LEU A 93 -12.35 -13.94 1.33
N SER A 94 -13.18 -13.62 2.33
CA SER A 94 -14.63 -13.83 2.25
C SER A 94 -15.29 -13.05 1.12
N HIS A 95 -14.70 -11.90 0.75
CA HIS A 95 -15.19 -11.02 -0.31
C HIS A 95 -14.48 -11.21 -1.65
N GLY A 96 -13.69 -12.26 -1.80
CA GLY A 96 -12.96 -12.62 -3.01
C GLY A 96 -11.46 -12.74 -2.83
N ALA A 97 -10.79 -13.27 -3.84
CA ALA A 97 -9.35 -13.42 -3.82
C ALA A 97 -8.62 -12.08 -3.98
N ARG A 98 -7.44 -11.98 -3.42
CA ARG A 98 -6.51 -10.88 -3.65
C ARG A 98 -5.14 -11.42 -4.04
N ALA A 99 -4.52 -10.76 -5.00
CA ALA A 99 -3.11 -10.99 -5.31
C ALA A 99 -2.27 -10.44 -4.16
N CYS A 100 -1.30 -11.22 -3.71
CA CYS A 100 -0.48 -10.87 -2.56
C CYS A 100 0.97 -10.69 -2.98
N PHE A 101 1.59 -9.63 -2.47
CA PHE A 101 3.01 -9.33 -2.70
C PHE A 101 3.69 -9.00 -1.39
N GLU A 102 4.92 -9.46 -1.24
CA GLU A 102 5.83 -8.95 -0.22
C GLU A 102 6.82 -7.99 -0.88
N THR A 103 7.02 -6.85 -0.24
CA THR A 103 7.96 -5.84 -0.73
C THR A 103 9.05 -5.63 0.29
N GLU A 104 10.26 -5.42 -0.20
CA GLU A 104 11.41 -5.04 0.62
C GLU A 104 11.82 -3.62 0.26
N VAL A 105 11.99 -2.78 1.27
CA VAL A 105 12.41 -1.38 1.11
C VAL A 105 13.88 -1.34 0.72
N GLU A 106 14.19 -0.69 -0.41
CA GLU A 106 15.55 -0.44 -0.85
C GLU A 106 16.04 0.95 -0.52
N ASP A 107 15.14 1.94 -0.63
CA ASP A 107 15.50 3.34 -0.50
C ASP A 107 14.30 4.17 -0.08
N VAL A 108 14.53 5.17 0.73
CA VAL A 108 13.50 6.13 1.19
C VAL A 108 14.02 7.54 0.94
N LEU A 109 13.26 8.31 0.19
CA LEU A 109 13.53 9.72 -0.08
C LEU A 109 12.49 10.57 0.63
N LEU A 110 12.96 11.56 1.39
CA LEU A 110 12.13 12.62 1.93
C LEU A 110 12.18 13.80 0.96
N ASP A 111 11.01 14.17 0.42
CA ASP A 111 10.89 15.29 -0.51
C ASP A 111 10.37 16.52 0.23
N GLU A 112 11.18 17.53 0.27
CA GLU A 112 10.83 18.82 0.88
C GLU A 112 11.52 19.96 0.14
N VAL A 113 10.87 21.12 0.13
CA VAL A 113 11.40 22.33 -0.48
C VAL A 113 11.35 23.49 0.52
N PRO A 114 12.31 24.43 0.47
CA PRO A 114 12.39 25.48 1.47
C PRO A 114 11.31 26.57 1.35
N TYR A 115 10.66 26.67 0.21
CA TYR A 115 9.69 27.75 -0.06
C TYR A 115 8.23 27.36 0.08
N ALA A 116 7.94 26.08 0.38
CA ALA A 116 6.58 25.59 0.49
C ALA A 116 6.48 24.47 1.53
N THR A 117 5.30 24.36 2.12
CA THR A 117 4.99 23.29 3.07
C THR A 117 3.81 22.48 2.53
N VAL A 118 3.96 21.18 2.41
CA VAL A 118 2.85 20.29 2.08
C VAL A 118 1.89 20.26 3.26
N THR A 119 0.61 20.52 3.02
CA THR A 119 -0.40 20.61 4.09
C THR A 119 -1.23 19.35 4.24
N SER A 120 -1.35 18.56 3.17
CA SER A 120 -2.08 17.27 3.20
C SER A 120 -1.68 16.42 2.01
N GLY A 121 -1.89 15.10 2.14
CA GLY A 121 -1.89 14.19 1.01
C GLY A 121 -3.28 14.07 0.39
N ILE A 122 -3.48 13.09 -0.46
CA ILE A 122 -4.78 12.70 -0.96
C ILE A 122 -5.56 12.10 0.20
N ASP A 123 -6.78 12.55 0.38
CA ASP A 123 -7.69 12.11 1.42
C ASP A 123 -8.98 11.56 0.80
N PHE A 124 -9.66 10.67 1.50
CA PHE A 124 -10.94 10.12 1.06
C PHE A 124 -11.77 9.70 2.28
N ARG A 125 -13.06 9.53 2.05
CA ARG A 125 -13.98 8.92 3.02
C ARG A 125 -14.54 7.63 2.46
N LEU A 126 -14.91 6.70 3.33
CA LEU A 126 -15.63 5.50 2.92
C LEU A 126 -17.12 5.81 2.72
N ASN A 127 -17.67 5.34 1.61
CA ASN A 127 -19.12 5.49 1.36
C ASN A 127 -19.94 4.57 2.26
N ASP A 128 -19.41 3.39 2.58
CA ASP A 128 -20.04 2.41 3.47
C ASP A 128 -19.02 1.83 4.44
N PRO A 129 -18.73 2.54 5.56
CA PRO A 129 -17.73 2.06 6.53
C PRO A 129 -18.09 0.71 7.15
N GLY A 130 -19.38 0.44 7.38
CA GLY A 130 -19.82 -0.82 7.96
C GLY A 130 -19.55 -2.04 7.09
N ARG A 131 -19.36 -1.84 5.78
CA ARG A 131 -18.99 -2.89 4.84
C ARG A 131 -17.47 -2.92 4.59
N ALA A 132 -16.86 -1.76 4.42
CA ALA A 132 -15.45 -1.66 4.06
C ALA A 132 -14.51 -2.01 5.21
N LEU A 133 -14.77 -1.53 6.43
CA LEU A 133 -13.88 -1.76 7.57
C LEU A 133 -13.72 -3.25 7.93
N PRO A 134 -14.78 -4.07 8.01
CA PRO A 134 -14.61 -5.50 8.23
C PRO A 134 -13.79 -6.19 7.13
N ALA A 135 -13.97 -5.78 5.88
CA ALA A 135 -13.18 -6.31 4.76
C ALA A 135 -11.70 -5.93 4.87
N TRP A 136 -11.40 -4.71 5.30
CA TRP A 136 -10.04 -4.26 5.57
C TRP A 136 -9.38 -5.05 6.70
N GLU A 137 -10.12 -5.25 7.79
CA GLU A 137 -9.63 -6.04 8.94
C GLU A 137 -9.28 -7.47 8.54
N GLU A 138 -10.13 -8.09 7.73
CA GLU A 138 -9.88 -9.43 7.22
C GLU A 138 -8.63 -9.49 6.34
N ALA A 139 -8.50 -8.56 5.39
CA ALA A 139 -7.35 -8.50 4.49
C ALA A 139 -6.05 -8.27 5.24
N VAL A 140 -6.01 -7.27 6.12
CA VAL A 140 -4.83 -6.95 6.93
C VAL A 140 -4.50 -8.09 7.89
N GLY A 141 -5.50 -8.73 8.49
CA GLY A 141 -5.31 -9.92 9.32
C GLY A 141 -4.68 -11.07 8.54
N ALA A 142 -5.13 -11.30 7.31
CA ALA A 142 -4.57 -12.33 6.44
C ALA A 142 -3.12 -12.01 6.04
N LEU A 143 -2.82 -10.75 5.72
CA LEU A 143 -1.45 -10.32 5.45
C LEU A 143 -0.52 -10.56 6.64
N GLY A 144 -0.99 -10.27 7.85
CA GLY A 144 -0.24 -10.48 9.07
C GLY A 144 -0.02 -11.95 9.43
N ALA A 145 -0.89 -12.84 8.97
CA ALA A 145 -0.84 -14.27 9.27
C ALA A 145 0.10 -15.06 8.37
N ILE A 146 0.61 -14.47 7.28
CA ILE A 146 1.51 -15.16 6.35
C ILE A 146 2.80 -15.58 7.08
N GLY A 147 3.16 -16.85 6.96
CA GLY A 147 4.38 -17.41 7.59
C GLY A 147 4.26 -17.72 9.08
N ARG A 148 3.04 -17.69 9.60
CA ARG A 148 2.78 -18.08 11.00
C ARG A 148 2.23 -19.49 11.10
#